data_bb23600680aa903e4f5e63562d48c9b5
#
_entry.id   bb23600680aa903e4f5e63562d48c9b5
#
_cell.length_a   1.000
_cell.length_b   1.000
_cell.length_c   1.000
_cell.angle_alpha   90.00
_cell.angle_beta   90.00
_cell.angle_gamma   90.00
#
_symmetry.space_group_name_H-M   'P 1'
#
loop_
_entity.id
_entity.type
_entity.pdbx_description
1 polymer ?
#
loop_
_entity_poly.entity_id
_entity_poly.type
_entity_poly.pdbx_seq_one_letter_code
_entity_poly.pdbx_strand_id
1 'polypeptide(L)'
;MVGRMLGVLSRFTVGCLLVAVLCCKGQGTTVKPVAPKDALASQPAPVELNIDVVASEPIQVVYSLESILGLPVRTAALAEALCEPVSSSKGGDSCEEIRRRGGRGLRGLRVNNSSKISSVVPILNPEERLENLAVRSNSLEELESRLEGLITPDEHDDLMEALRGVRALRQQHLGDDRKKRQELVRDQFSTLLAEHRVTDFLARVARFFSLDSPPETVRVALVPVPVGKGSGVTTFAHQAGDAVIVEVLTNDNLEHRLSVVVHELVHVLWFSRSKKATQDLLSQFEALGESEAYLARALLNEALATALGNGLFSSMTTGKVPKEPLYADVYIDAFARSLLTFYRNQFEAGTPPGPGFAKQVTQIFKARFPNGIHDSRLVFRDLALVVPEESPGLNALIVAVRRSLGTIALQVLAPPQSESTRAQVIGAPNRSALIVIPPEQLETISAFFHVDLIRSLVGEVEDVSLPLVISCRHKSGRWYALILANQTKQAFVGVDRLAKTEHMPDCDVIPSLEPGSGR
;
A
#
# COMPACT_ATOMS: atom_id res chain seq x y z
N MET A 1 -7.31 -23.76 -42.73
CA MET A 1 -5.97 -23.64 -43.29
C MET A 1 -4.96 -23.65 -42.17
N VAL A 2 -4.18 -24.68 -42.12
CA VAL A 2 -3.19 -25.06 -41.13
C VAL A 2 -1.88 -24.30 -41.40
N GLY A 3 -1.23 -23.78 -40.39
CA GLY A 3 0.11 -23.20 -40.53
C GLY A 3 0.90 -23.35 -39.24
N ARG A 4 1.61 -24.47 -39.15
CA ARG A 4 2.67 -24.74 -38.16
C ARG A 4 3.82 -23.77 -38.35
N MET A 5 4.46 -23.34 -37.26
CA MET A 5 5.91 -23.11 -37.25
C MET A 5 6.53 -23.54 -35.93
N LEU A 6 7.39 -24.54 -36.08
CA LEU A 6 8.32 -25.13 -35.12
C LEU A 6 9.55 -24.22 -34.92
N GLY A 7 9.99 -24.07 -33.72
CA GLY A 7 11.25 -24.52 -33.16
C GLY A 7 12.52 -23.78 -33.53
N VAL A 8 13.21 -23.22 -32.53
CA VAL A 8 14.70 -23.25 -32.49
C VAL A 8 15.14 -23.39 -31.03
N LEU A 9 15.64 -24.54 -30.68
CA LEU A 9 16.47 -24.80 -29.52
C LEU A 9 17.91 -24.29 -29.82
N SER A 10 18.46 -23.44 -28.97
CA SER A 10 19.89 -23.18 -28.94
C SER A 10 20.46 -23.59 -27.58
N ARG A 11 21.28 -24.63 -27.63
CA ARG A 11 22.12 -25.09 -26.52
C ARG A 11 23.28 -24.10 -26.34
N PHE A 12 23.54 -23.68 -25.11
CA PHE A 12 24.82 -23.10 -24.73
C PHE A 12 25.45 -23.90 -23.59
N THR A 13 26.69 -24.22 -23.83
CA THR A 13 27.59 -25.13 -23.18
C THR A 13 28.10 -24.57 -21.84
N VAL A 14 28.24 -25.47 -20.88
CA VAL A 14 28.87 -25.32 -19.58
C VAL A 14 30.37 -25.03 -19.74
N GLY A 15 30.83 -23.91 -19.18
CA GLY A 15 32.26 -23.64 -18.97
C GLY A 15 32.57 -23.63 -17.48
N CYS A 16 33.20 -24.72 -16.99
CA CYS A 16 33.79 -24.79 -15.66
C CYS A 16 34.98 -23.85 -15.54
N LEU A 17 34.94 -22.91 -14.60
CA LEU A 17 36.12 -22.21 -14.11
C LEU A 17 36.34 -22.59 -12.64
N LEU A 18 37.36 -23.41 -12.39
CA LEU A 18 37.92 -23.67 -11.07
C LEU A 18 38.66 -22.41 -10.58
N VAL A 19 38.22 -21.86 -9.45
CA VAL A 19 39.01 -20.88 -8.70
C VAL A 19 39.46 -21.52 -7.39
N ALA A 20 40.77 -21.58 -7.23
CA ALA A 20 41.47 -22.14 -6.08
C ALA A 20 41.17 -21.32 -4.80
N VAL A 21 40.76 -22.01 -3.74
CA VAL A 21 40.60 -21.48 -2.40
C VAL A 21 41.98 -21.49 -1.71
N LEU A 22 42.51 -20.30 -1.47
CA LEU A 22 43.68 -20.12 -0.57
C LEU A 22 43.17 -20.09 0.89
N CYS A 23 43.54 -21.12 1.64
CA CYS A 23 43.34 -21.20 3.09
C CYS A 23 44.21 -20.20 3.82
N CYS A 24 43.58 -19.16 4.43
CA CYS A 24 44.18 -18.43 5.55
C CYS A 24 43.70 -19.06 6.85
N LYS A 25 44.60 -19.74 7.57
CA LYS A 25 44.39 -20.15 8.96
C LYS A 25 44.40 -18.94 9.86
N GLY A 26 43.19 -18.50 10.30
CA GLY A 26 43.01 -17.58 11.40
C GLY A 26 42.73 -18.38 12.68
N GLN A 27 43.55 -18.19 13.70
CA GLN A 27 43.37 -18.78 15.02
C GLN A 27 42.07 -18.24 15.67
N GLY A 28 41.08 -19.12 15.81
CA GLY A 28 39.83 -18.82 16.50
C GLY A 28 40.02 -18.88 18.00
N THR A 29 39.93 -17.72 18.65
CA THR A 29 39.64 -17.63 20.08
C THR A 29 38.16 -17.92 20.28
N THR A 30 37.85 -19.11 20.79
CA THR A 30 36.49 -19.50 21.22
C THR A 30 36.11 -18.71 22.47
N VAL A 31 35.33 -17.64 22.27
CA VAL A 31 34.59 -17.00 23.35
C VAL A 31 33.39 -17.90 23.65
N LYS A 32 33.41 -18.57 24.80
CA LYS A 32 32.23 -19.30 25.32
C LYS A 32 31.11 -18.29 25.54
N PRO A 33 29.89 -18.52 25.02
CA PRO A 33 28.76 -17.67 25.37
C PRO A 33 28.42 -17.90 26.84
N VAL A 34 28.55 -16.84 27.64
CA VAL A 34 28.01 -16.80 29.02
C VAL A 34 26.50 -16.69 28.84
N ALA A 35 25.81 -17.77 29.19
CA ALA A 35 24.36 -17.76 29.28
C ALA A 35 23.96 -16.79 30.43
N PRO A 36 23.12 -15.79 30.21
CA PRO A 36 22.55 -15.00 31.28
C PRO A 36 21.63 -15.93 32.10
N LYS A 37 22.04 -16.28 33.30
CA LYS A 37 21.16 -16.78 34.32
C LYS A 37 20.32 -15.60 34.81
N ASP A 38 19.02 -15.88 34.99
CA ASP A 38 18.02 -15.03 35.62
C ASP A 38 17.41 -13.89 34.77
N ALA A 39 16.55 -14.29 33.86
CA ALA A 39 15.38 -13.52 33.51
C ALA A 39 14.24 -14.49 33.16
N LEU A 40 13.71 -15.15 34.15
CA LEU A 40 12.31 -15.60 34.12
C LEU A 40 11.45 -14.32 34.17
N ALA A 41 11.50 -13.52 33.12
CA ALA A 41 10.52 -12.48 32.89
C ALA A 41 9.16 -13.20 32.85
N SER A 42 8.26 -12.79 33.70
CA SER A 42 6.87 -13.23 33.71
C SER A 42 6.39 -13.28 32.25
N GLN A 43 5.96 -14.46 31.81
CA GLN A 43 5.38 -14.57 30.45
C GLN A 43 4.26 -13.55 30.38
N PRO A 44 4.27 -12.65 29.36
CA PRO A 44 3.19 -11.71 29.20
C PRO A 44 1.88 -12.50 29.11
N ALA A 45 0.81 -11.93 29.68
CA ALA A 45 -0.51 -12.52 29.64
C ALA A 45 -0.85 -12.96 28.21
N PRO A 46 -1.57 -14.09 28.03
CA PRO A 46 -1.95 -14.54 26.70
C PRO A 46 -2.71 -13.43 25.99
N VAL A 47 -2.26 -13.08 24.78
CA VAL A 47 -2.94 -12.14 23.92
C VAL A 47 -4.16 -12.86 23.37
N GLU A 48 -5.35 -12.51 23.86
CA GLU A 48 -6.61 -12.98 23.30
C GLU A 48 -7.00 -12.06 22.15
N LEU A 49 -6.90 -12.56 20.92
CA LEU A 49 -7.34 -11.89 19.70
C LEU A 49 -8.51 -12.69 19.12
N ASN A 50 -9.63 -12.04 18.86
CA ASN A 50 -10.76 -12.63 18.18
C ASN A 50 -10.83 -12.14 16.71
N ILE A 51 -11.19 -13.02 15.78
CA ILE A 51 -11.45 -12.67 14.40
C ILE A 51 -12.94 -12.89 14.12
N ASP A 52 -13.64 -11.80 13.80
CA ASP A 52 -15.05 -11.81 13.47
C ASP A 52 -15.21 -11.68 11.95
N VAL A 53 -15.69 -12.75 11.30
CA VAL A 53 -15.90 -12.76 9.85
C VAL A 53 -17.28 -12.20 9.53
N VAL A 54 -17.32 -11.08 8.84
CA VAL A 54 -18.51 -10.30 8.56
C VAL A 54 -18.92 -10.41 7.09
N ALA A 55 -20.21 -10.60 6.84
CA ALA A 55 -20.82 -10.55 5.50
C ALA A 55 -22.09 -9.72 5.51
N SER A 56 -22.09 -8.56 6.19
CA SER A 56 -23.27 -7.71 6.37
C SER A 56 -23.65 -6.95 5.09
N GLU A 57 -24.92 -6.58 4.97
CA GLU A 57 -25.41 -5.79 3.83
C GLU A 57 -24.71 -4.42 3.72
N PRO A 58 -24.52 -3.65 4.82
CA PRO A 58 -23.91 -2.32 4.73
C PRO A 58 -22.55 -2.30 4.04
N ILE A 59 -21.63 -3.20 4.43
CA ILE A 59 -20.30 -3.23 3.81
C ILE A 59 -20.37 -3.62 2.33
N GLN A 60 -21.31 -4.48 1.96
CA GLN A 60 -21.52 -4.86 0.56
C GLN A 60 -22.01 -3.67 -0.28
N VAL A 61 -22.91 -2.87 0.26
CA VAL A 61 -23.47 -1.69 -0.40
C VAL A 61 -22.40 -0.58 -0.49
N VAL A 62 -21.69 -0.30 0.59
CA VAL A 62 -20.60 0.68 0.61
C VAL A 62 -19.53 0.33 -0.40
N TYR A 63 -19.04 -0.91 -0.39
CA TYR A 63 -18.02 -1.37 -1.33
C TYR A 63 -18.46 -1.28 -2.80
N SER A 64 -19.75 -1.54 -3.06
CA SER A 64 -20.32 -1.36 -4.40
C SER A 64 -20.40 0.11 -4.81
N LEU A 65 -20.72 1.02 -3.88
CA LEU A 65 -20.67 2.46 -4.14
C LEU A 65 -19.26 2.89 -4.52
N GLU A 66 -18.27 2.46 -3.77
CA GLU A 66 -16.86 2.79 -4.02
C GLU A 66 -16.37 2.25 -5.37
N SER A 67 -16.80 1.05 -5.75
CA SER A 67 -16.54 0.50 -7.08
C SER A 67 -17.18 1.34 -8.19
N ILE A 68 -18.44 1.76 -8.02
CA ILE A 68 -19.15 2.65 -8.95
C ILE A 68 -18.46 4.03 -9.06
N LEU A 69 -17.90 4.52 -7.96
CA LEU A 69 -17.12 5.76 -7.93
C LEU A 69 -15.75 5.63 -8.61
N GLY A 70 -15.31 4.41 -8.91
CA GLY A 70 -14.00 4.13 -9.50
C GLY A 70 -12.84 4.41 -8.55
N LEU A 71 -13.05 4.18 -7.24
CA LEU A 71 -11.99 4.38 -6.25
C LEU A 71 -10.86 3.35 -6.45
N PRO A 72 -9.61 3.70 -6.15
CA PRO A 72 -8.49 2.79 -6.25
C PRO A 72 -8.66 1.58 -5.31
N VAL A 73 -7.98 0.46 -5.62
CA VAL A 73 -8.05 -0.80 -4.86
C VAL A 73 -9.47 -1.42 -4.81
N ARG A 74 -10.21 -1.28 -5.91
CA ARG A 74 -11.53 -1.91 -6.12
C ARG A 74 -11.57 -2.55 -7.49
N THR A 75 -12.20 -3.73 -7.58
CA THR A 75 -12.35 -4.37 -8.88
C THR A 75 -13.41 -3.66 -9.73
N ALA A 76 -13.08 -3.37 -10.98
CA ALA A 76 -14.02 -2.75 -11.92
C ALA A 76 -15.21 -3.68 -12.26
N ALA A 77 -15.02 -5.00 -12.17
CA ALA A 77 -16.04 -5.98 -12.51
C ALA A 77 -17.34 -5.82 -11.72
N LEU A 78 -17.26 -5.33 -10.47
CA LEU A 78 -18.46 -5.08 -9.66
C LEU A 78 -19.23 -3.86 -10.18
N ALA A 79 -18.55 -2.78 -10.52
CA ALA A 79 -19.17 -1.59 -11.12
C ALA A 79 -19.78 -1.92 -12.50
N GLU A 80 -19.06 -2.67 -13.32
CA GLU A 80 -19.54 -3.13 -14.63
C GLU A 80 -20.82 -3.95 -14.48
N ALA A 81 -20.84 -4.92 -13.55
CA ALA A 81 -22.01 -5.76 -13.31
C ALA A 81 -23.24 -4.99 -12.81
N LEU A 82 -23.03 -3.89 -12.06
CA LEU A 82 -24.12 -3.07 -11.50
C LEU A 82 -24.60 -2.00 -12.46
N CYS A 83 -23.72 -1.46 -13.31
CA CYS A 83 -24.00 -0.34 -14.20
C CYS A 83 -24.20 -0.74 -15.67
N GLU A 84 -24.11 -2.02 -16.01
CA GLU A 84 -24.46 -2.48 -17.37
C GLU A 84 -25.93 -2.17 -17.66
N PRO A 85 -26.25 -1.53 -18.79
CA PRO A 85 -27.64 -1.29 -19.16
C PRO A 85 -28.34 -2.63 -19.38
N VAL A 86 -29.30 -2.94 -18.55
CA VAL A 86 -30.30 -3.97 -18.89
C VAL A 86 -31.05 -3.42 -20.11
N SER A 87 -31.12 -4.16 -21.19
CA SER A 87 -31.57 -3.79 -22.53
C SER A 87 -32.95 -3.13 -22.64
N SER A 88 -33.63 -2.85 -21.55
CA SER A 88 -34.95 -2.22 -21.48
C SER A 88 -35.14 -1.15 -20.41
N SER A 89 -34.09 -0.77 -19.67
CA SER A 89 -34.24 0.20 -18.58
C SER A 89 -33.28 1.38 -18.69
N LYS A 90 -33.72 2.55 -18.21
CA LYS A 90 -32.95 3.81 -18.08
C LYS A 90 -31.77 3.69 -17.08
N GLY A 91 -31.13 2.51 -16.99
CA GLY A 91 -30.14 2.18 -15.96
C GLY A 91 -28.85 3.02 -16.00
N GLY A 92 -28.52 3.60 -17.15
CA GLY A 92 -27.34 4.48 -17.26
C GLY A 92 -27.45 5.75 -16.42
N ASP A 93 -28.64 6.34 -16.37
CA ASP A 93 -28.90 7.57 -15.61
C ASP A 93 -28.78 7.33 -14.09
N SER A 94 -29.08 6.11 -13.60
CA SER A 94 -29.03 5.79 -12.17
C SER A 94 -27.60 5.68 -11.62
N CYS A 95 -26.64 5.11 -12.37
CA CYS A 95 -25.25 5.04 -11.93
C CYS A 95 -24.55 6.40 -11.95
N GLU A 96 -24.89 7.28 -12.89
CA GLU A 96 -24.35 8.63 -12.92
C GLU A 96 -24.85 9.46 -11.73
N GLU A 97 -26.14 9.35 -11.40
CA GLU A 97 -26.69 10.01 -10.20
C GLU A 97 -26.08 9.46 -8.91
N ILE A 98 -25.87 8.13 -8.82
CA ILE A 98 -25.16 7.52 -7.69
C ILE A 98 -23.73 8.05 -7.58
N ARG A 99 -22.98 8.18 -8.69
CA ARG A 99 -21.64 8.78 -8.68
C ARG A 99 -21.65 10.21 -8.18
N ARG A 100 -22.59 11.01 -8.67
CA ARG A 100 -22.71 12.42 -8.33
C ARG A 100 -22.99 12.62 -6.83
N ARG A 101 -24.00 11.91 -6.30
CA ARG A 101 -24.40 11.99 -4.89
C ARG A 101 -23.38 11.34 -3.97
N GLY A 102 -22.99 10.11 -4.25
CA GLY A 102 -22.02 9.38 -3.45
C GLY A 102 -20.68 10.10 -3.34
N GLY A 103 -20.21 10.70 -4.46
CA GLY A 103 -19.00 11.51 -4.46
C GLY A 103 -19.11 12.79 -3.62
N ARG A 104 -20.29 13.41 -3.52
CA ARG A 104 -20.51 14.57 -2.63
C ARG A 104 -20.51 14.14 -1.17
N GLY A 105 -21.32 13.15 -0.82
CA GLY A 105 -21.41 12.67 0.56
C GLY A 105 -20.09 12.12 1.09
N LEU A 106 -19.32 11.40 0.27
CA LEU A 106 -18.02 10.88 0.67
C LEU A 106 -17.00 11.99 0.96
N ARG A 107 -17.05 13.11 0.21
CA ARG A 107 -16.18 14.27 0.50
C ARG A 107 -16.45 14.88 1.86
N GLY A 108 -17.68 14.86 2.34
CA GLY A 108 -18.05 15.34 3.68
C GLY A 108 -17.33 14.63 4.81
N LEU A 109 -17.01 13.36 4.64
CA LEU A 109 -16.27 12.58 5.63
C LEU A 109 -14.78 12.99 5.77
N ARG A 110 -14.24 13.84 4.89
CA ARG A 110 -12.83 14.26 4.89
C ARG A 110 -12.45 15.17 6.05
N VAL A 111 -13.37 15.99 6.53
CA VAL A 111 -13.00 17.19 7.30
C VAL A 111 -13.06 16.99 8.82
N ASN A 112 -13.79 16.02 9.32
CA ASN A 112 -14.00 15.91 10.76
C ASN A 112 -13.12 14.83 11.39
N ASN A 113 -12.03 15.25 12.01
CA ASN A 113 -11.28 14.51 13.04
C ASN A 113 -12.15 14.27 14.29
N SER A 114 -13.39 13.80 14.13
CA SER A 114 -14.26 13.59 15.28
C SER A 114 -13.84 12.34 16.04
N SER A 115 -13.60 12.52 17.33
CA SER A 115 -13.38 11.48 18.35
C SER A 115 -14.50 10.44 18.45
N LYS A 116 -15.52 10.50 17.59
CA LYS A 116 -16.69 9.60 17.60
C LYS A 116 -16.42 8.22 16.97
N ILE A 117 -15.34 8.06 16.21
CA ILE A 117 -14.98 6.76 15.63
C ILE A 117 -13.95 6.12 16.55
N SER A 118 -14.39 5.15 17.33
CA SER A 118 -13.52 4.34 18.17
C SER A 118 -12.84 3.29 17.32
N SER A 119 -11.67 3.61 16.78
CA SER A 119 -10.77 2.63 16.19
C SER A 119 -9.41 2.73 16.88
N VAL A 120 -8.84 1.59 17.28
CA VAL A 120 -7.50 1.50 17.85
C VAL A 120 -6.46 1.81 16.77
N VAL A 121 -6.81 1.52 15.52
CA VAL A 121 -5.98 1.73 14.33
C VAL A 121 -6.38 3.03 13.65
N PRO A 122 -5.42 3.88 13.24
CA PRO A 122 -5.72 5.11 12.54
C PRO A 122 -6.50 4.86 11.25
N ILE A 123 -7.54 5.66 11.03
CA ILE A 123 -8.29 5.71 9.78
C ILE A 123 -7.78 6.92 8.99
N LEU A 124 -7.25 6.68 7.80
CA LEU A 124 -6.46 7.66 7.07
C LEU A 124 -7.28 8.48 6.07
N ASN A 125 -8.36 7.91 5.53
CA ASN A 125 -9.14 8.54 4.47
C ASN A 125 -10.66 8.35 4.67
N PRO A 126 -11.50 9.09 3.93
CA PRO A 126 -12.97 9.02 4.04
C PRO A 126 -13.54 7.65 3.70
N GLU A 127 -12.94 6.98 2.71
CA GLU A 127 -13.34 5.67 2.24
C GLU A 127 -13.18 4.63 3.36
N GLU A 128 -12.00 4.54 3.96
CA GLU A 128 -11.73 3.65 5.11
C GLU A 128 -12.67 3.95 6.29
N ARG A 129 -13.04 5.23 6.48
CA ARG A 129 -13.98 5.62 7.53
C ARG A 129 -15.38 5.07 7.26
N LEU A 130 -15.86 5.20 6.04
CA LEU A 130 -17.17 4.68 5.65
C LEU A 130 -17.20 3.15 5.74
N GLU A 131 -16.17 2.49 5.25
CA GLU A 131 -16.03 1.03 5.35
C GLU A 131 -15.99 0.55 6.80
N ASN A 132 -15.19 1.20 7.66
CA ASN A 132 -15.11 0.82 9.08
C ASN A 132 -16.47 0.94 9.79
N LEU A 133 -17.23 2.00 9.49
CA LEU A 133 -18.59 2.15 9.99
C LEU A 133 -19.53 1.06 9.44
N ALA A 134 -19.43 0.76 8.15
CA ALA A 134 -20.26 -0.25 7.49
C ALA A 134 -19.99 -1.68 8.00
N VAL A 135 -18.73 -2.04 8.23
CA VAL A 135 -18.37 -3.34 8.82
C VAL A 135 -18.93 -3.52 10.23
N ARG A 136 -19.11 -2.42 10.96
CA ARG A 136 -19.67 -2.40 12.33
C ARG A 136 -21.19 -2.26 12.37
N SER A 137 -21.85 -2.17 11.22
CA SER A 137 -23.30 -2.00 11.11
C SER A 137 -23.95 -3.29 10.60
N ASN A 138 -25.09 -3.65 11.18
CA ASN A 138 -25.87 -4.81 10.78
C ASN A 138 -26.90 -4.47 9.69
N SER A 139 -27.27 -3.20 9.56
CA SER A 139 -28.22 -2.71 8.56
C SER A 139 -27.83 -1.32 8.04
N LEU A 140 -28.40 -0.90 6.91
CA LEU A 140 -28.19 0.44 6.38
C LEU A 140 -28.73 1.53 7.33
N GLU A 141 -29.79 1.25 8.06
CA GLU A 141 -30.39 2.15 9.04
C GLU A 141 -29.43 2.36 10.24
N GLU A 142 -28.73 1.31 10.67
CA GLU A 142 -27.69 1.44 11.69
C GLU A 142 -26.48 2.22 11.15
N LEU A 143 -26.07 2.00 9.90
CA LEU A 143 -25.02 2.79 9.25
C LEU A 143 -25.43 4.28 9.15
N GLU A 144 -26.67 4.56 8.73
CA GLU A 144 -27.25 5.91 8.69
C GLU A 144 -27.14 6.61 10.05
N SER A 145 -27.57 5.96 11.11
CA SER A 145 -27.46 6.49 12.47
C SER A 145 -26.02 6.75 12.92
N ARG A 146 -25.06 5.91 12.48
CA ARG A 146 -23.63 6.10 12.78
C ARG A 146 -23.00 7.26 12.00
N LEU A 147 -23.56 7.61 10.84
CA LEU A 147 -23.13 8.73 10.01
C LEU A 147 -23.68 10.07 10.51
N GLU A 148 -24.76 10.06 11.31
CA GLU A 148 -25.36 11.27 11.87
C GLU A 148 -24.34 12.11 12.65
N GLY A 149 -24.24 13.39 12.29
CA GLY A 149 -23.34 14.36 12.90
C GLY A 149 -21.85 14.14 12.60
N LEU A 150 -21.51 13.25 11.68
CA LEU A 150 -20.16 13.14 11.10
C LEU A 150 -19.99 14.00 9.84
N ILE A 151 -21.08 14.24 9.14
CA ILE A 151 -21.18 15.06 7.90
C ILE A 151 -22.35 16.01 8.01
N THR A 152 -22.41 16.99 7.11
CA THR A 152 -23.54 17.92 7.07
C THR A 152 -24.84 17.20 6.66
N PRO A 153 -26.03 17.72 7.00
CA PRO A 153 -27.28 17.07 6.60
C PRO A 153 -27.41 16.83 5.09
N ASP A 154 -27.02 17.79 4.25
CA ASP A 154 -27.11 17.68 2.79
C ASP A 154 -26.17 16.58 2.25
N GLU A 155 -24.94 16.47 2.80
CA GLU A 155 -23.97 15.43 2.43
C GLU A 155 -24.43 14.05 2.93
N HIS A 156 -25.07 14.02 4.11
CA HIS A 156 -25.67 12.81 4.66
C HIS A 156 -26.79 12.29 3.77
N ASP A 157 -27.74 13.15 3.38
CA ASP A 157 -28.85 12.79 2.52
C ASP A 157 -28.34 12.30 1.15
N ASP A 158 -27.37 13.00 0.54
CA ASP A 158 -26.75 12.57 -0.72
C ASP A 158 -26.08 11.20 -0.59
N LEU A 159 -25.32 10.95 0.48
CA LEU A 159 -24.68 9.67 0.72
C LEU A 159 -25.69 8.53 0.89
N MET A 160 -26.70 8.77 1.74
CA MET A 160 -27.73 7.76 2.02
C MET A 160 -28.60 7.45 0.80
N GLU A 161 -28.95 8.45 -0.01
CA GLU A 161 -29.66 8.21 -1.27
C GLU A 161 -28.80 7.42 -2.27
N ALA A 162 -27.48 7.71 -2.36
CA ALA A 162 -26.57 6.91 -3.17
C ALA A 162 -26.50 5.46 -2.69
N LEU A 163 -26.38 5.23 -1.38
CA LEU A 163 -26.34 3.88 -0.79
C LEU A 163 -27.64 3.12 -1.03
N ARG A 164 -28.81 3.76 -0.87
CA ARG A 164 -30.12 3.16 -1.19
C ARG A 164 -30.24 2.83 -2.69
N GLY A 165 -29.73 3.70 -3.57
CA GLY A 165 -29.67 3.44 -5.01
C GLY A 165 -28.78 2.24 -5.33
N VAL A 166 -27.61 2.14 -4.72
CA VAL A 166 -26.73 0.96 -4.86
C VAL A 166 -27.40 -0.30 -4.35
N ARG A 167 -28.09 -0.24 -3.19
CA ARG A 167 -28.84 -1.39 -2.66
C ARG A 167 -29.87 -1.90 -3.67
N ALA A 168 -30.62 -0.98 -4.30
CA ALA A 168 -31.60 -1.35 -5.33
C ALA A 168 -30.95 -1.98 -6.56
N LEU A 169 -29.83 -1.43 -7.07
CA LEU A 169 -29.06 -2.04 -8.17
C LEU A 169 -28.56 -3.44 -7.80
N ARG A 170 -28.06 -3.63 -6.60
CA ARG A 170 -27.59 -4.93 -6.11
C ARG A 170 -28.71 -5.97 -6.06
N GLN A 171 -29.89 -5.58 -5.60
CA GLN A 171 -31.08 -6.45 -5.60
C GLN A 171 -31.51 -6.83 -7.03
N GLN A 172 -31.49 -5.85 -7.93
CA GLN A 172 -31.87 -6.07 -9.34
C GLN A 172 -30.90 -6.97 -10.11
N HIS A 173 -29.57 -6.77 -9.94
CA HIS A 173 -28.55 -7.38 -10.79
C HIS A 173 -27.91 -8.65 -10.21
N LEU A 174 -27.96 -8.83 -8.89
CA LEU A 174 -27.18 -9.87 -8.22
C LEU A 174 -28.05 -10.99 -7.57
N GLY A 175 -29.38 -10.84 -7.56
CA GLY A 175 -30.36 -11.86 -7.17
C GLY A 175 -30.40 -12.24 -5.68
N ASP A 176 -31.47 -12.95 -5.27
CA ASP A 176 -31.75 -13.29 -3.86
C ASP A 176 -30.91 -14.44 -3.30
N ASP A 177 -30.40 -15.36 -4.13
CA ASP A 177 -29.53 -16.47 -3.68
C ASP A 177 -28.19 -16.01 -3.09
N ARG A 178 -27.91 -14.72 -3.19
CA ARG A 178 -26.67 -14.13 -2.76
C ARG A 178 -26.48 -14.15 -1.25
N LYS A 179 -27.52 -13.88 -0.48
CA LYS A 179 -27.44 -13.88 0.99
C LYS A 179 -27.00 -15.24 1.52
N LYS A 180 -27.64 -16.31 1.02
CA LYS A 180 -27.27 -17.69 1.40
C LYS A 180 -25.84 -18.02 1.01
N ARG A 181 -25.39 -17.57 -0.16
CA ARG A 181 -24.00 -17.78 -0.61
C ARG A 181 -23.00 -16.99 0.26
N GLN A 182 -23.33 -15.79 0.66
CA GLN A 182 -22.49 -14.98 1.55
C GLN A 182 -22.35 -15.64 2.93
N GLU A 183 -23.44 -16.12 3.50
CA GLU A 183 -23.42 -16.86 4.75
C GLU A 183 -22.56 -18.12 4.63
N LEU A 184 -22.71 -18.87 3.55
CA LEU A 184 -21.88 -20.06 3.29
C LEU A 184 -20.39 -19.71 3.19
N VAL A 185 -20.02 -18.68 2.44
CA VAL A 185 -18.63 -18.23 2.30
C VAL A 185 -18.07 -17.76 3.65
N ARG A 186 -18.86 -17.02 4.44
CA ARG A 186 -18.48 -16.59 5.78
C ARG A 186 -18.17 -17.80 6.68
N ASP A 187 -19.09 -18.77 6.72
CA ASP A 187 -18.98 -19.95 7.59
C ASP A 187 -17.79 -20.83 7.18
N GLN A 188 -17.60 -21.04 5.88
CA GLN A 188 -16.42 -21.73 5.35
C GLN A 188 -15.12 -21.02 5.70
N PHE A 189 -15.08 -19.70 5.56
CA PHE A 189 -13.88 -18.93 5.88
C PHE A 189 -13.58 -18.92 7.38
N SER A 190 -14.60 -18.82 8.21
CA SER A 190 -14.46 -18.94 9.68
C SER A 190 -13.89 -20.31 10.08
N THR A 191 -14.35 -21.38 9.43
CA THR A 191 -13.82 -22.73 9.62
C THR A 191 -12.33 -22.81 9.24
N LEU A 192 -11.94 -22.27 8.07
CA LEU A 192 -10.55 -22.24 7.62
C LEU A 192 -9.64 -21.45 8.56
N LEU A 193 -10.09 -20.30 9.08
CA LEU A 193 -9.34 -19.52 10.08
C LEU A 193 -9.04 -20.34 11.34
N ALA A 194 -10.03 -21.11 11.80
CA ALA A 194 -9.89 -21.98 12.98
C ALA A 194 -8.97 -23.18 12.70
N GLU A 195 -9.17 -23.90 11.60
CA GLU A 195 -8.37 -25.08 11.19
C GLU A 195 -6.87 -24.72 11.05
N HIS A 196 -6.59 -23.56 10.47
CA HIS A 196 -5.22 -23.07 10.29
C HIS A 196 -4.68 -22.29 11.50
N ARG A 197 -5.44 -22.23 12.62
CA ARG A 197 -5.03 -21.59 13.87
C ARG A 197 -4.53 -20.17 13.69
N VAL A 198 -5.23 -19.39 12.83
CA VAL A 198 -4.82 -18.02 12.47
C VAL A 198 -4.71 -17.14 13.71
N THR A 199 -5.63 -17.27 14.66
CA THR A 199 -5.60 -16.50 15.93
C THR A 199 -4.31 -16.76 16.73
N ASP A 200 -3.85 -18.02 16.84
CA ASP A 200 -2.60 -18.35 17.52
C ASP A 200 -1.38 -17.76 16.80
N PHE A 201 -1.42 -17.76 15.47
CA PHE A 201 -0.38 -17.12 14.67
C PHE A 201 -0.32 -15.62 14.92
N LEU A 202 -1.47 -14.93 14.87
CA LEU A 202 -1.54 -13.48 15.10
C LEU A 202 -1.17 -13.11 16.55
N ALA A 203 -1.48 -13.95 17.53
CA ALA A 203 -1.02 -13.74 18.91
C ALA A 203 0.53 -13.77 19.01
N ARG A 204 1.22 -14.60 18.20
CA ARG A 204 2.69 -14.56 18.10
C ARG A 204 3.17 -13.29 17.42
N VAL A 205 2.51 -12.86 16.35
CA VAL A 205 2.82 -11.60 15.65
C VAL A 205 2.65 -10.40 16.57
N ALA A 206 1.56 -10.35 17.35
CA ALA A 206 1.32 -9.31 18.35
C ALA A 206 2.44 -9.23 19.39
N ARG A 207 2.90 -10.38 19.91
CA ARG A 207 4.07 -10.43 20.80
C ARG A 207 5.34 -9.96 20.12
N PHE A 208 5.60 -10.39 18.87
CA PHE A 208 6.75 -9.92 18.10
C PHE A 208 6.74 -8.40 17.95
N PHE A 209 5.58 -7.79 17.72
CA PHE A 209 5.42 -6.32 17.65
C PHE A 209 5.42 -5.63 19.02
N SER A 210 5.52 -6.38 20.12
CA SER A 210 5.46 -5.86 21.50
C SER A 210 4.18 -5.06 21.75
N LEU A 211 3.03 -5.58 21.32
CA LEU A 211 1.75 -4.90 21.53
C LEU A 211 1.33 -5.03 22.99
N ASP A 212 1.20 -3.89 23.67
CA ASP A 212 0.70 -3.82 25.05
C ASP A 212 -0.82 -4.12 25.12
N SER A 213 -1.55 -3.69 24.09
CA SER A 213 -3.00 -3.82 23.99
C SER A 213 -3.40 -4.04 22.52
N PRO A 214 -3.31 -5.27 22.02
CA PRO A 214 -3.82 -5.59 20.70
C PRO A 214 -5.35 -5.40 20.67
N PRO A 215 -5.96 -5.18 19.49
CA PRO A 215 -7.40 -5.13 19.38
C PRO A 215 -8.00 -6.46 19.84
N GLU A 216 -9.01 -6.40 20.73
CA GLU A 216 -9.71 -7.60 21.21
C GLU A 216 -10.38 -8.36 20.06
N THR A 217 -10.93 -7.63 19.10
CA THR A 217 -11.60 -8.19 17.92
C THR A 217 -11.18 -7.44 16.67
N VAL A 218 -10.75 -8.18 15.67
CA VAL A 218 -10.54 -7.68 14.30
C VAL A 218 -11.62 -8.24 13.39
N ARG A 219 -12.26 -7.38 12.59
CA ARG A 219 -13.29 -7.79 11.65
C ARG A 219 -12.72 -8.05 10.28
N VAL A 220 -13.10 -9.19 9.70
CA VAL A 220 -12.76 -9.53 8.31
C VAL A 220 -14.05 -9.52 7.49
N ALA A 221 -14.22 -8.50 6.65
CA ALA A 221 -15.38 -8.38 5.79
C ALA A 221 -15.10 -9.00 4.43
N LEU A 222 -15.89 -10.03 4.09
CA LEU A 222 -15.82 -10.69 2.79
C LEU A 222 -16.80 -10.03 1.82
N VAL A 223 -16.28 -9.52 0.70
CA VAL A 223 -17.06 -8.89 -0.35
C VAL A 223 -17.05 -9.77 -1.60
N PRO A 224 -18.13 -10.49 -1.89
CA PRO A 224 -18.25 -11.25 -3.12
C PRO A 224 -18.27 -10.31 -4.33
N VAL A 225 -17.36 -10.54 -5.27
CA VAL A 225 -17.28 -9.83 -6.53
C VAL A 225 -17.52 -10.79 -7.70
N PRO A 226 -18.19 -10.34 -8.77
CA PRO A 226 -18.40 -11.18 -9.94
C PRO A 226 -17.08 -11.47 -10.65
N VAL A 227 -16.99 -12.59 -11.34
CA VAL A 227 -15.90 -12.86 -12.27
C VAL A 227 -16.08 -11.93 -13.47
N GLY A 228 -15.10 -11.05 -13.73
CA GLY A 228 -15.14 -10.14 -14.87
C GLY A 228 -15.11 -10.86 -16.21
N LYS A 229 -15.55 -10.18 -17.26
CA LYS A 229 -15.62 -10.73 -18.65
C LYS A 229 -14.23 -10.95 -19.29
N GLY A 230 -13.13 -10.59 -18.62
CA GLY A 230 -11.75 -10.72 -19.11
C GLY A 230 -10.94 -11.75 -18.33
N SER A 231 -9.89 -12.29 -18.94
CA SER A 231 -8.90 -13.11 -18.26
C SER A 231 -8.07 -12.21 -17.32
N GLY A 232 -8.06 -12.50 -16.02
CA GLY A 232 -7.20 -11.84 -15.05
C GLY A 232 -7.90 -10.81 -14.16
N VAL A 233 -9.00 -11.22 -13.52
CA VAL A 233 -9.58 -10.40 -12.45
C VAL A 233 -8.61 -10.38 -11.27
N THR A 234 -8.02 -9.23 -11.03
CA THR A 234 -7.26 -8.97 -9.81
C THR A 234 -8.26 -8.65 -8.69
N THR A 235 -8.23 -9.42 -7.62
CA THR A 235 -8.97 -9.12 -6.40
C THR A 235 -8.09 -8.36 -5.44
N PHE A 236 -8.72 -7.51 -4.64
CA PHE A 236 -8.04 -6.66 -3.68
C PHE A 236 -8.39 -7.07 -2.24
N ALA A 237 -7.45 -6.82 -1.36
CA ALA A 237 -7.69 -6.78 0.07
C ALA A 237 -7.03 -5.51 0.60
N HIS A 238 -7.59 -4.93 1.66
CA HIS A 238 -7.03 -3.75 2.29
C HIS A 238 -7.57 -3.59 3.70
N GLN A 239 -6.91 -2.76 4.47
CA GLN A 239 -7.29 -2.41 5.82
C GLN A 239 -8.19 -1.18 5.84
N ALA A 240 -9.21 -1.19 6.70
CA ALA A 240 -10.07 -0.06 7.02
C ALA A 240 -10.14 0.11 8.55
N GLY A 241 -9.18 0.86 9.12
CA GLY A 241 -9.00 0.93 10.56
C GLY A 241 -8.64 -0.45 11.15
N ASP A 242 -9.44 -0.94 12.10
CA ASP A 242 -9.31 -2.27 12.72
C ASP A 242 -10.11 -3.37 12.00
N ALA A 243 -10.54 -3.11 10.78
CA ALA A 243 -11.20 -4.07 9.90
C ALA A 243 -10.34 -4.37 8.67
N VAL A 244 -10.52 -5.54 8.09
CA VAL A 244 -9.94 -5.98 6.83
C VAL A 244 -11.05 -6.24 5.84
N ILE A 245 -10.98 -5.64 4.65
CA ILE A 245 -11.93 -5.84 3.57
C ILE A 245 -11.28 -6.74 2.52
N VAL A 246 -11.96 -7.80 2.12
CA VAL A 246 -11.41 -8.79 1.18
C VAL A 246 -12.39 -9.07 0.07
N GLU A 247 -11.99 -8.84 -1.16
CA GLU A 247 -12.73 -9.30 -2.33
C GLU A 247 -12.59 -10.81 -2.50
N VAL A 248 -13.72 -11.48 -2.71
CA VAL A 248 -13.78 -12.92 -2.96
C VAL A 248 -14.54 -13.16 -4.26
N LEU A 249 -13.90 -13.78 -5.23
CA LEU A 249 -14.59 -14.19 -6.46
C LEU A 249 -15.59 -15.30 -6.16
N THR A 250 -16.66 -15.36 -6.94
CA THR A 250 -17.71 -16.38 -6.76
C THR A 250 -17.24 -17.83 -6.94
N ASN A 251 -16.07 -18.02 -7.55
CA ASN A 251 -15.42 -19.32 -7.78
C ASN A 251 -14.02 -19.43 -7.12
N ASP A 252 -13.72 -18.55 -6.16
CA ASP A 252 -12.41 -18.54 -5.48
C ASP A 252 -12.19 -19.80 -4.63
N ASN A 253 -10.95 -20.25 -4.58
CA ASN A 253 -10.49 -21.13 -3.52
C ASN A 253 -10.14 -20.29 -2.29
N LEU A 254 -10.97 -20.38 -1.25
CA LEU A 254 -10.83 -19.59 -0.03
C LEU A 254 -9.52 -19.85 0.72
N GLU A 255 -8.93 -21.06 0.60
CA GLU A 255 -7.61 -21.36 1.19
C GLU A 255 -6.52 -20.44 0.63
N HIS A 256 -6.59 -20.12 -0.68
CA HIS A 256 -5.64 -19.19 -1.29
C HIS A 256 -5.79 -17.76 -0.78
N ARG A 257 -6.94 -17.42 -0.20
CA ARG A 257 -7.19 -16.11 0.41
C ARG A 257 -6.66 -15.97 1.82
N LEU A 258 -6.39 -17.06 2.51
CA LEU A 258 -5.92 -17.01 3.91
C LEU A 258 -4.63 -16.21 4.07
N SER A 259 -3.63 -16.43 3.20
CA SER A 259 -2.37 -15.70 3.30
C SER A 259 -2.53 -14.20 3.04
N VAL A 260 -3.46 -13.83 2.14
CA VAL A 260 -3.80 -12.42 1.87
C VAL A 260 -4.49 -11.80 3.08
N VAL A 261 -5.46 -12.50 3.68
CA VAL A 261 -6.14 -12.03 4.88
C VAL A 261 -5.16 -11.90 6.05
N VAL A 262 -4.28 -12.87 6.25
CA VAL A 262 -3.26 -12.80 7.30
C VAL A 262 -2.28 -11.65 7.06
N HIS A 263 -1.92 -11.36 5.80
CA HIS A 263 -1.13 -10.19 5.44
C HIS A 263 -1.80 -8.88 5.92
N GLU A 264 -3.08 -8.69 5.61
CA GLU A 264 -3.84 -7.51 6.04
C GLU A 264 -4.01 -7.45 7.58
N LEU A 265 -4.21 -8.60 8.22
CA LEU A 265 -4.29 -8.68 9.68
C LEU A 265 -2.95 -8.31 10.35
N VAL A 266 -1.81 -8.59 9.71
CA VAL A 266 -0.50 -8.12 10.18
C VAL A 266 -0.41 -6.60 10.11
N HIS A 267 -0.98 -5.96 9.07
CA HIS A 267 -1.07 -4.49 9.01
C HIS A 267 -1.90 -3.94 10.17
N VAL A 268 -3.06 -4.54 10.48
CA VAL A 268 -3.88 -4.13 11.63
C VAL A 268 -3.06 -4.18 12.91
N LEU A 269 -2.34 -5.26 13.16
CA LEU A 269 -1.47 -5.38 14.34
C LEU A 269 -0.32 -4.37 14.32
N TRP A 270 0.32 -4.14 13.17
CA TRP A 270 1.37 -3.13 13.05
C TRP A 270 0.89 -1.73 13.43
N PHE A 271 -0.29 -1.34 12.97
CA PHE A 271 -0.87 -0.02 13.26
C PHE A 271 -1.52 0.08 14.65
N SER A 272 -1.73 -1.05 15.32
CA SER A 272 -2.24 -1.09 16.72
C SER A 272 -1.17 -0.76 17.77
N ARG A 273 0.08 -0.55 17.35
CA ARG A 273 1.14 -0.13 18.29
C ARG A 273 0.81 1.22 18.91
N SER A 274 1.15 1.37 20.17
CA SER A 274 0.97 2.64 20.87
C SER A 274 1.71 3.77 20.16
N LYS A 275 1.20 5.00 20.30
CA LYS A 275 1.85 6.19 19.75
C LYS A 275 3.31 6.28 20.20
N LYS A 276 3.60 5.94 21.46
CA LYS A 276 4.96 5.91 22.01
C LYS A 276 5.83 4.88 21.29
N ALA A 277 5.39 3.62 21.17
CA ALA A 277 6.14 2.57 20.50
C ALA A 277 6.41 2.89 19.03
N THR A 278 5.46 3.53 18.35
CA THR A 278 5.63 4.01 16.98
C THR A 278 6.68 5.12 16.91
N GLN A 279 6.61 6.10 17.81
CA GLN A 279 7.58 7.20 17.86
C GLN A 279 8.98 6.71 18.24
N ASP A 280 9.10 5.79 19.19
CA ASP A 280 10.37 5.19 19.59
C ASP A 280 11.03 4.46 18.40
N LEU A 281 10.26 3.72 17.61
CA LEU A 281 10.76 3.07 16.39
C LEU A 281 11.21 4.09 15.32
N LEU A 282 10.41 5.13 15.09
CA LEU A 282 10.78 6.22 14.17
C LEU A 282 12.11 6.87 14.59
N SER A 283 12.24 7.21 15.87
CA SER A 283 13.45 7.82 16.43
C SER A 283 14.69 6.93 16.28
N GLN A 284 14.53 5.60 16.38
CA GLN A 284 15.62 4.66 16.12
C GLN A 284 16.12 4.72 14.67
N PHE A 285 15.23 4.82 13.68
CA PHE A 285 15.62 4.97 12.28
C PHE A 285 16.25 6.34 12.02
N GLU A 286 15.68 7.41 12.58
CA GLU A 286 16.19 8.78 12.46
C GLU A 286 17.60 8.92 13.07
N ALA A 287 17.84 8.29 14.21
CA ALA A 287 19.14 8.32 14.89
C ALA A 287 20.27 7.66 14.07
N LEU A 288 19.95 6.80 13.10
CA LEU A 288 20.97 6.25 12.20
C LEU A 288 21.50 7.30 11.20
N GLY A 289 20.69 8.30 10.85
CA GLY A 289 21.10 9.39 9.94
C GLY A 289 21.43 8.96 8.50
N GLU A 290 21.07 7.72 8.13
CA GLU A 290 21.42 7.12 6.84
C GLU A 290 20.21 7.12 5.91
N SER A 291 20.41 7.42 4.62
CA SER A 291 19.34 7.41 3.61
C SER A 291 18.66 6.05 3.51
N GLU A 292 19.44 4.98 3.61
CA GLU A 292 18.95 3.59 3.56
C GLU A 292 18.06 3.25 4.74
N ALA A 293 18.26 3.88 5.89
CA ALA A 293 17.39 3.71 7.05
C ALA A 293 15.97 4.23 6.76
N TYR A 294 15.86 5.35 6.05
CA TYR A 294 14.57 5.90 5.63
C TYR A 294 13.87 5.02 4.60
N LEU A 295 14.62 4.50 3.61
CA LEU A 295 14.07 3.60 2.59
C LEU A 295 13.64 2.27 3.21
N ALA A 296 14.46 1.70 4.08
CA ALA A 296 14.12 0.49 4.82
C ALA A 296 12.84 0.67 5.65
N ARG A 297 12.72 1.82 6.34
CA ARG A 297 11.52 2.16 7.10
C ARG A 297 10.28 2.30 6.22
N ALA A 298 10.41 2.95 5.05
CA ALA A 298 9.29 3.15 4.13
C ALA A 298 8.71 1.82 3.59
N LEU A 299 9.57 0.82 3.41
CA LEU A 299 9.15 -0.52 2.95
C LEU A 299 8.77 -1.47 4.09
N LEU A 300 9.16 -1.15 5.35
CA LEU A 300 9.16 -2.12 6.45
C LEU A 300 7.78 -2.72 6.74
N ASN A 301 6.74 -1.91 6.75
CA ASN A 301 5.39 -2.37 7.05
C ASN A 301 4.91 -3.42 6.04
N GLU A 302 5.00 -3.11 4.74
CA GLU A 302 4.65 -4.04 3.66
C GLU A 302 5.53 -5.29 3.66
N ALA A 303 6.84 -5.10 3.87
CA ALA A 303 7.77 -6.21 3.88
C ALA A 303 7.54 -7.16 5.08
N LEU A 304 7.16 -6.63 6.25
CA LEU A 304 6.81 -7.47 7.42
C LEU A 304 5.47 -8.18 7.20
N ALA A 305 4.45 -7.50 6.68
CA ALA A 305 3.17 -8.13 6.38
C ALA A 305 3.34 -9.25 5.34
N THR A 306 4.14 -9.00 4.30
CA THR A 306 4.50 -10.01 3.29
C THR A 306 5.31 -11.17 3.88
N ALA A 307 6.33 -10.88 4.69
CA ALA A 307 7.17 -11.92 5.30
C ALA A 307 6.37 -12.83 6.25
N LEU A 308 5.49 -12.24 7.06
CA LEU A 308 4.69 -12.95 8.05
C LEU A 308 3.46 -13.62 7.41
N GLY A 309 2.65 -12.88 6.64
CA GLY A 309 1.42 -13.40 6.03
C GLY A 309 1.71 -14.32 4.85
N ASN A 310 2.36 -13.80 3.81
CA ASN A 310 2.56 -14.56 2.57
C ASN A 310 3.74 -15.54 2.65
N GLY A 311 4.72 -15.28 3.52
CA GLY A 311 5.89 -16.13 3.71
C GLY A 311 5.74 -17.14 4.84
N LEU A 312 5.77 -16.69 6.09
CA LEU A 312 5.81 -17.59 7.27
C LEU A 312 4.50 -18.35 7.44
N PHE A 313 3.36 -17.66 7.44
CA PHE A 313 2.06 -18.31 7.59
C PHE A 313 1.83 -19.36 6.48
N SER A 314 2.08 -19.00 5.21
CA SER A 314 2.00 -19.95 4.11
C SER A 314 2.94 -21.15 4.30
N SER A 315 4.14 -20.92 4.85
CA SER A 315 5.09 -22.02 5.11
C SER A 315 4.60 -22.94 6.24
N MET A 316 3.88 -22.41 7.21
CA MET A 316 3.30 -23.22 8.31
C MET A 316 2.12 -24.06 7.83
N THR A 317 1.32 -23.54 6.90
CA THR A 317 0.15 -24.25 6.35
C THR A 317 0.52 -25.27 5.27
N THR A 318 1.55 -24.96 4.45
CA THR A 318 1.96 -25.81 3.30
C THR A 318 3.24 -26.62 3.54
N GLY A 319 3.92 -26.41 4.66
CA GLY A 319 5.20 -27.05 5.00
C GLY A 319 6.43 -26.43 4.31
N LYS A 320 6.28 -25.43 3.45
CA LYS A 320 7.40 -24.77 2.73
C LYS A 320 7.11 -23.31 2.40
N VAL A 321 8.15 -22.48 2.39
CA VAL A 321 8.03 -21.11 1.87
C VAL A 321 7.76 -21.17 0.37
N PRO A 322 6.76 -20.43 -0.13
CA PRO A 322 6.48 -20.37 -1.57
C PRO A 322 7.72 -19.96 -2.37
N LYS A 323 7.95 -20.64 -3.52
CA LYS A 323 9.02 -20.26 -4.46
C LYS A 323 8.61 -19.08 -5.33
N GLU A 324 7.34 -19.00 -5.64
CA GLU A 324 6.71 -17.91 -6.36
C GLU A 324 6.90 -16.60 -5.57
N PRO A 325 6.86 -15.43 -6.22
CA PRO A 325 6.93 -14.15 -5.52
C PRO A 325 5.86 -14.06 -4.41
N LEU A 326 6.28 -13.68 -3.21
CA LEU A 326 5.38 -13.45 -2.07
C LEU A 326 4.54 -12.19 -2.25
N TYR A 327 5.03 -11.26 -3.09
CA TYR A 327 4.38 -9.99 -3.37
C TYR A 327 4.65 -9.56 -4.82
N ALA A 328 3.69 -8.81 -5.39
CA ALA A 328 3.80 -8.35 -6.79
C ALA A 328 4.92 -7.34 -7.00
N ASP A 329 5.23 -6.52 -5.99
CA ASP A 329 6.35 -5.58 -6.04
C ASP A 329 7.66 -6.29 -5.69
N VAL A 330 8.61 -6.23 -6.63
CA VAL A 330 9.89 -6.96 -6.53
C VAL A 330 10.78 -6.52 -5.37
N TYR A 331 10.68 -5.25 -4.93
CA TYR A 331 11.46 -4.72 -3.81
C TYR A 331 10.86 -5.18 -2.49
N ILE A 332 9.54 -5.14 -2.37
CA ILE A 332 8.83 -5.65 -1.19
C ILE A 332 9.06 -7.16 -1.05
N ASP A 333 8.89 -7.94 -2.13
CA ASP A 333 9.17 -9.39 -2.11
C ASP A 333 10.59 -9.69 -1.65
N ALA A 334 11.57 -9.04 -2.27
CA ALA A 334 12.99 -9.28 -1.98
C ALA A 334 13.36 -8.89 -0.54
N PHE A 335 12.82 -7.79 -0.03
CA PHE A 335 13.06 -7.36 1.34
C PHE A 335 12.34 -8.26 2.35
N ALA A 336 11.10 -8.65 2.09
CA ALA A 336 10.32 -9.57 2.90
C ALA A 336 11.02 -10.92 3.06
N ARG A 337 11.56 -11.50 1.97
CA ARG A 337 12.35 -12.75 2.02
C ARG A 337 13.60 -12.60 2.86
N SER A 338 14.29 -11.46 2.78
CA SER A 338 15.47 -11.18 3.58
C SER A 338 15.12 -11.05 5.07
N LEU A 339 14.04 -10.35 5.40
CA LEU A 339 13.52 -10.24 6.77
C LEU A 339 13.08 -11.60 7.32
N LEU A 340 12.34 -12.39 6.52
CA LEU A 340 11.90 -13.73 6.90
C LEU A 340 13.10 -14.65 7.20
N THR A 341 14.14 -14.61 6.36
CA THR A 341 15.35 -15.41 6.58
C THR A 341 16.06 -15.02 7.87
N PHE A 342 16.17 -13.72 8.15
CA PHE A 342 16.89 -13.21 9.32
C PHE A 342 16.11 -13.40 10.64
N TYR A 343 14.81 -13.11 10.63
CA TYR A 343 13.97 -13.09 11.84
C TYR A 343 13.10 -14.35 12.01
N ARG A 344 13.27 -15.39 11.22
CA ARG A 344 12.38 -16.56 11.20
C ARG A 344 12.14 -17.13 12.60
N ASN A 345 13.21 -17.42 13.36
CA ASN A 345 13.09 -18.01 14.69
C ASN A 345 12.36 -17.09 15.68
N GLN A 346 12.57 -15.77 15.58
CA GLN A 346 11.89 -14.79 16.41
C GLN A 346 10.41 -14.66 16.04
N PHE A 347 10.08 -14.69 14.76
CA PHE A 347 8.70 -14.72 14.27
C PHE A 347 7.97 -15.97 14.75
N GLU A 348 8.58 -17.15 14.62
CA GLU A 348 7.99 -18.42 15.03
C GLU A 348 7.77 -18.49 16.54
N ALA A 349 8.69 -17.94 17.33
CA ALA A 349 8.60 -17.87 18.77
C ALA A 349 7.72 -16.71 19.28
N GLY A 350 7.39 -15.72 18.42
CA GLY A 350 6.76 -14.46 18.84
C GLY A 350 7.66 -13.66 19.80
N THR A 351 8.98 -13.74 19.63
CA THR A 351 9.93 -13.02 20.46
C THR A 351 10.13 -11.61 19.89
N PRO A 352 9.96 -10.55 20.70
CA PRO A 352 10.19 -9.18 20.25
C PRO A 352 11.61 -8.99 19.69
N PRO A 353 11.78 -8.16 18.67
CA PRO A 353 13.10 -7.77 18.20
C PRO A 353 13.80 -6.93 19.27
N GLY A 354 15.12 -7.12 19.40
CA GLY A 354 15.93 -6.40 20.38
C GLY A 354 16.07 -4.89 20.07
N PRO A 355 16.71 -4.13 20.97
CA PRO A 355 16.84 -2.67 20.85
C PRO A 355 17.62 -2.19 19.62
N GLY A 356 18.27 -3.10 18.87
CA GLY A 356 18.96 -2.80 17.62
C GLY A 356 18.13 -3.04 16.35
N PHE A 357 16.81 -3.20 16.46
CA PHE A 357 15.94 -3.61 15.35
C PHE A 357 16.06 -2.70 14.12
N ALA A 358 15.94 -1.38 14.28
CA ALA A 358 16.07 -0.43 13.17
C ALA A 358 17.43 -0.54 12.47
N LYS A 359 18.52 -0.70 13.23
CA LYS A 359 19.86 -0.90 12.68
C LYS A 359 19.98 -2.20 11.89
N GLN A 360 19.47 -3.30 12.43
CA GLN A 360 19.49 -4.60 11.76
C GLN A 360 18.65 -4.59 10.47
N VAL A 361 17.46 -4.03 10.52
CA VAL A 361 16.59 -3.85 9.34
C VAL A 361 17.28 -3.02 8.27
N THR A 362 17.95 -1.92 8.64
CA THR A 362 18.72 -1.10 7.71
C THR A 362 19.90 -1.88 7.10
N GLN A 363 20.60 -2.69 7.87
CA GLN A 363 21.68 -3.52 7.36
C GLN A 363 21.18 -4.60 6.38
N ILE A 364 20.04 -5.23 6.68
CA ILE A 364 19.40 -6.19 5.75
C ILE A 364 19.01 -5.49 4.46
N PHE A 365 18.44 -4.27 4.55
CA PHE A 365 18.07 -3.47 3.39
C PHE A 365 19.32 -3.12 2.53
N LYS A 366 20.39 -2.61 3.15
CA LYS A 366 21.65 -2.29 2.46
C LYS A 366 22.25 -3.50 1.74
N ALA A 367 22.28 -4.64 2.42
CA ALA A 367 22.80 -5.87 1.85
C ALA A 367 21.97 -6.34 0.64
N ARG A 368 20.66 -6.11 0.67
CA ARG A 368 19.74 -6.50 -0.42
C ARG A 368 19.73 -5.50 -1.57
N PHE A 369 19.87 -4.21 -1.29
CA PHE A 369 19.79 -3.11 -2.25
C PHE A 369 21.00 -2.17 -2.11
N PRO A 370 22.19 -2.59 -2.53
CA PRO A 370 23.42 -1.80 -2.31
C PRO A 370 23.39 -0.43 -3.00
N ASN A 371 22.64 -0.29 -4.09
CA ASN A 371 22.44 0.97 -4.83
C ASN A 371 21.05 1.58 -4.60
N GLY A 372 20.31 1.13 -3.58
CA GLY A 372 18.91 1.50 -3.39
C GLY A 372 18.65 3.00 -3.22
N ILE A 373 19.64 3.72 -2.71
CA ILE A 373 19.53 5.18 -2.54
C ILE A 373 19.53 5.98 -3.86
N HIS A 374 19.88 5.35 -4.97
CA HIS A 374 19.84 5.95 -6.31
C HIS A 374 18.74 5.36 -7.19
N ASP A 375 18.02 4.35 -6.72
CA ASP A 375 16.93 3.74 -7.46
C ASP A 375 15.63 4.54 -7.29
N SER A 376 15.14 5.15 -8.36
CA SER A 376 13.94 5.99 -8.35
C SER A 376 12.71 5.26 -7.79
N ARG A 377 12.58 3.96 -8.03
CA ARG A 377 11.47 3.12 -7.55
C ARG A 377 11.56 2.80 -6.05
N LEU A 378 12.71 3.05 -5.43
CA LEU A 378 12.89 2.94 -3.98
C LEU A 378 12.78 4.31 -3.30
N VAL A 379 13.41 5.35 -3.86
CA VAL A 379 13.48 6.65 -3.21
C VAL A 379 12.16 7.43 -3.21
N PHE A 380 11.20 7.08 -4.07
CA PHE A 380 9.87 7.70 -4.12
C PHE A 380 8.75 6.86 -3.50
N ARG A 381 9.08 5.91 -2.62
CA ARG A 381 8.08 5.09 -1.90
C ARG A 381 7.23 5.89 -0.92
N ASP A 382 7.82 6.85 -0.23
CA ASP A 382 7.13 7.85 0.60
C ASP A 382 7.34 9.22 -0.05
N LEU A 383 6.27 9.77 -0.63
CA LEU A 383 6.33 10.86 -1.58
C LEU A 383 5.36 11.99 -1.26
N ALA A 384 5.88 13.23 -1.27
CA ALA A 384 5.06 14.43 -1.41
C ALA A 384 4.98 14.81 -2.89
N LEU A 385 3.78 14.77 -3.48
CA LEU A 385 3.50 15.28 -4.81
C LEU A 385 3.03 16.73 -4.71
N VAL A 386 3.86 17.66 -5.17
CA VAL A 386 3.57 19.08 -5.15
C VAL A 386 3.12 19.53 -6.54
N VAL A 387 1.94 20.14 -6.62
CA VAL A 387 1.30 20.54 -7.88
C VAL A 387 0.72 21.96 -7.77
N PRO A 388 0.43 22.66 -8.89
CA PRO A 388 -0.38 23.88 -8.87
C PRO A 388 -1.75 23.65 -8.22
N GLU A 389 -2.37 24.73 -7.71
CA GLU A 389 -3.71 24.67 -7.08
C GLU A 389 -4.75 24.09 -8.03
N GLU A 390 -4.76 24.55 -9.28
CA GLU A 390 -5.58 23.98 -10.34
C GLU A 390 -4.71 23.10 -11.23
N SER A 391 -4.79 21.79 -11.04
CA SER A 391 -4.04 20.81 -11.84
C SER A 391 -5.01 19.90 -12.59
N PRO A 392 -5.37 20.25 -13.84
CA PRO A 392 -6.20 19.37 -14.66
C PRO A 392 -5.57 17.98 -14.76
N GLY A 393 -6.37 16.94 -14.60
CA GLY A 393 -5.89 15.56 -14.66
C GLY A 393 -5.08 15.08 -13.43
N LEU A 394 -5.17 15.78 -12.28
CA LEU A 394 -4.46 15.41 -11.05
C LEU A 394 -4.69 13.95 -10.64
N ASN A 395 -5.91 13.45 -10.69
CA ASN A 395 -6.20 12.05 -10.35
C ASN A 395 -5.44 11.07 -11.26
N ALA A 396 -5.38 11.35 -12.55
CA ALA A 396 -4.61 10.52 -13.49
C ALA A 396 -3.10 10.62 -13.22
N LEU A 397 -2.60 11.79 -12.82
CA LEU A 397 -1.21 11.96 -12.40
C LEU A 397 -0.90 11.17 -11.12
N ILE A 398 -1.78 11.19 -10.13
CA ILE A 398 -1.66 10.38 -8.90
C ILE A 398 -1.55 8.90 -9.24
N VAL A 399 -2.43 8.41 -10.12
CA VAL A 399 -2.41 7.01 -10.58
C VAL A 399 -1.09 6.68 -11.30
N ALA A 400 -0.63 7.56 -12.19
CA ALA A 400 0.63 7.40 -12.91
C ALA A 400 1.83 7.35 -11.95
N VAL A 401 1.90 8.27 -10.98
CA VAL A 401 2.96 8.32 -9.96
C VAL A 401 2.98 7.03 -9.14
N ARG A 402 1.83 6.61 -8.60
CA ARG A 402 1.74 5.37 -7.82
C ARG A 402 2.17 4.15 -8.63
N ARG A 403 1.67 4.03 -9.86
CA ARG A 403 1.94 2.87 -10.72
C ARG A 403 3.40 2.82 -11.19
N SER A 404 3.95 3.95 -11.67
CA SER A 404 5.26 3.98 -12.30
C SER A 404 6.41 4.01 -11.28
N LEU A 405 6.26 4.79 -10.18
CA LEU A 405 7.27 4.91 -9.13
C LEU A 405 7.08 3.90 -7.98
N GLY A 406 5.99 3.13 -7.98
CA GLY A 406 5.69 2.19 -6.90
C GLY A 406 5.45 2.89 -5.55
N THR A 407 4.92 4.11 -5.56
CA THR A 407 4.70 4.92 -4.35
C THR A 407 3.66 4.27 -3.45
N ILE A 408 4.04 3.98 -2.21
CA ILE A 408 3.18 3.39 -1.18
C ILE A 408 2.45 4.50 -0.42
N ALA A 409 3.19 5.46 0.11
CA ALA A 409 2.64 6.60 0.81
C ALA A 409 2.73 7.85 -0.08
N LEU A 410 1.58 8.45 -0.41
CA LEU A 410 1.50 9.63 -1.27
C LEU A 410 0.69 10.72 -0.57
N GLN A 411 1.31 11.88 -0.39
CA GLN A 411 0.65 13.10 0.03
C GLN A 411 0.64 14.10 -1.13
N VAL A 412 -0.54 14.62 -1.47
CA VAL A 412 -0.67 15.68 -2.48
C VAL A 412 -0.73 17.04 -1.79
N LEU A 413 0.09 17.97 -2.24
CA LEU A 413 0.23 19.31 -1.69
C LEU A 413 0.08 20.36 -2.81
N ALA A 414 -0.67 21.42 -2.54
CA ALA A 414 -0.90 22.52 -3.46
C ALA A 414 -1.26 23.80 -2.70
N PRO A 415 -0.94 24.98 -3.22
CA PRO A 415 0.03 25.25 -4.29
C PRO A 415 1.48 25.27 -3.76
N PRO A 416 2.50 25.16 -4.62
CA PRO A 416 3.92 25.10 -4.22
C PRO A 416 4.39 26.28 -3.35
N GLN A 417 3.90 27.48 -3.64
CA GLN A 417 4.26 28.71 -2.94
C GLN A 417 3.62 28.85 -1.55
N SER A 418 2.63 28.04 -1.18
CA SER A 418 1.97 28.18 0.13
C SER A 418 2.94 27.82 1.26
N GLU A 419 2.86 28.56 2.37
CA GLU A 419 3.64 28.30 3.57
C GLU A 419 3.35 26.89 4.13
N SER A 420 2.09 26.47 4.07
CA SER A 420 1.68 25.13 4.49
C SER A 420 2.37 24.02 3.68
N THR A 421 2.40 24.15 2.34
CA THR A 421 3.10 23.18 1.46
C THR A 421 4.59 23.16 1.78
N ARG A 422 5.20 24.33 1.91
CA ARG A 422 6.63 24.45 2.25
C ARG A 422 6.94 23.80 3.59
N ALA A 423 6.16 24.11 4.63
CA ALA A 423 6.35 23.54 5.96
C ALA A 423 6.22 22.02 5.95
N GLN A 424 5.25 21.48 5.21
CA GLN A 424 5.03 20.03 5.13
C GLN A 424 6.13 19.31 4.35
N VAL A 425 6.63 19.88 3.25
CA VAL A 425 7.74 19.28 2.48
C VAL A 425 9.05 19.40 3.28
N ILE A 426 9.37 20.57 3.81
CA ILE A 426 10.63 20.80 4.54
C ILE A 426 10.61 20.07 5.89
N GLY A 427 9.50 20.09 6.59
CA GLY A 427 9.32 19.46 7.90
C GLY A 427 9.25 17.93 7.88
N ALA A 428 9.19 17.30 6.70
CA ALA A 428 9.23 15.85 6.55
C ALA A 428 10.61 15.39 6.02
N PRO A 429 11.65 15.32 6.86
CA PRO A 429 13.04 15.08 6.41
C PRO A 429 13.22 13.72 5.75
N ASN A 430 12.27 12.82 5.91
CA ASN A 430 12.32 11.42 5.48
C ASN A 430 11.45 11.14 4.25
N ARG A 431 10.79 12.16 3.72
CA ARG A 431 9.91 12.05 2.57
C ARG A 431 10.53 12.72 1.36
N SER A 432 10.63 12.00 0.25
CA SER A 432 11.01 12.59 -1.04
C SER A 432 9.89 13.47 -1.59
N ALA A 433 10.23 14.41 -2.46
CA ALA A 433 9.23 15.26 -3.10
C ALA A 433 9.33 15.17 -4.63
N LEU A 434 8.18 15.06 -5.27
CA LEU A 434 8.02 15.22 -6.72
C LEU A 434 7.21 16.49 -6.97
N ILE A 435 7.83 17.45 -7.63
CA ILE A 435 7.22 18.74 -7.93
C ILE A 435 6.92 18.76 -9.42
N VAL A 436 5.66 18.98 -9.77
CA VAL A 436 5.20 19.03 -11.17
C VAL A 436 4.57 20.39 -11.39
N ILE A 437 5.24 21.24 -12.16
CA ILE A 437 4.81 22.62 -12.43
C ILE A 437 5.07 22.99 -13.88
N PRO A 438 4.36 23.99 -14.42
CA PRO A 438 4.72 24.59 -15.68
C PRO A 438 5.97 25.49 -15.54
N PRO A 439 6.75 25.68 -16.62
CA PRO A 439 8.01 26.43 -16.59
C PRO A 439 7.91 27.85 -16.02
N GLU A 440 6.81 28.54 -16.30
CA GLU A 440 6.54 29.91 -15.82
C GLU A 440 6.37 29.99 -14.30
N GLN A 441 6.16 28.87 -13.62
CA GLN A 441 6.07 28.80 -12.17
C GLN A 441 7.38 28.42 -11.48
N LEU A 442 8.50 28.36 -12.19
CA LEU A 442 9.79 27.93 -11.66
C LEU A 442 10.20 28.71 -10.38
N GLU A 443 9.93 30.01 -10.34
CA GLU A 443 10.24 30.84 -9.18
C GLU A 443 9.48 30.43 -7.90
N THR A 444 8.32 29.82 -8.04
CA THR A 444 7.47 29.41 -6.90
C THR A 444 8.10 28.31 -6.07
N ILE A 445 9.09 27.60 -6.62
CA ILE A 445 9.75 26.45 -5.96
C ILE A 445 11.11 26.81 -5.36
N SER A 446 11.50 28.08 -5.32
CA SER A 446 12.78 28.55 -4.77
C SER A 446 13.06 28.09 -3.33
N ALA A 447 12.00 27.76 -2.56
CA ALA A 447 12.14 27.19 -1.22
C ALA A 447 12.62 25.74 -1.21
N PHE A 448 12.44 24.99 -2.29
CA PHE A 448 12.77 23.56 -2.40
C PHE A 448 14.03 23.33 -3.22
N PHE A 449 14.24 24.14 -4.24
CA PHE A 449 15.37 24.08 -5.15
C PHE A 449 16.13 25.39 -5.20
N HIS A 450 17.44 25.30 -5.42
CA HIS A 450 18.22 26.46 -5.82
C HIS A 450 17.89 26.77 -7.29
N VAL A 451 17.00 27.74 -7.51
CA VAL A 451 16.50 28.09 -8.85
C VAL A 451 17.65 28.47 -9.80
N ASP A 452 18.68 29.17 -9.27
CA ASP A 452 19.87 29.49 -10.07
C ASP A 452 20.64 28.25 -10.53
N LEU A 453 20.68 27.19 -9.72
CA LEU A 453 21.24 25.91 -10.13
C LEU A 453 20.41 25.28 -11.24
N ILE A 454 19.08 25.29 -11.12
CA ILE A 454 18.20 24.80 -12.18
C ILE A 454 18.43 25.57 -13.47
N ARG A 455 18.49 26.90 -13.40
CA ARG A 455 18.78 27.75 -14.56
C ARG A 455 20.16 27.44 -15.16
N SER A 456 21.17 27.18 -14.34
CA SER A 456 22.51 26.81 -14.83
C SER A 456 22.53 25.44 -15.52
N LEU A 457 21.68 24.51 -15.10
CA LEU A 457 21.57 23.17 -15.69
C LEU A 457 20.80 23.18 -17.03
N VAL A 458 19.87 24.11 -17.17
CA VAL A 458 18.85 24.10 -18.23
C VAL A 458 19.08 25.19 -19.27
N GLY A 459 19.88 26.23 -18.95
CA GLY A 459 19.96 27.45 -19.77
C GLY A 459 18.67 28.28 -19.65
N GLU A 460 18.33 29.00 -20.70
CA GLU A 460 17.04 29.70 -20.73
C GLU A 460 15.92 28.68 -20.94
N VAL A 461 14.94 28.65 -20.01
CA VAL A 461 13.85 27.66 -19.96
C VAL A 461 12.99 27.69 -21.25
N GLU A 462 13.01 28.79 -21.99
CA GLU A 462 12.25 28.98 -23.23
C GLU A 462 12.71 28.05 -24.38
N ASP A 463 13.97 27.60 -24.35
CA ASP A 463 14.57 26.75 -25.38
C ASP A 463 14.51 25.23 -25.05
N VAL A 464 13.89 24.87 -23.91
CA VAL A 464 13.96 23.49 -23.41
C VAL A 464 12.82 22.62 -23.93
N SER A 465 13.17 21.47 -24.48
CA SER A 465 12.19 20.43 -24.86
C SER A 465 11.49 19.86 -23.62
N LEU A 466 10.18 20.08 -23.48
CA LEU A 466 9.36 19.55 -22.39
C LEU A 466 8.89 18.10 -22.65
N PRO A 467 8.75 17.27 -21.63
CA PRO A 467 8.99 17.56 -20.23
C PRO A 467 10.49 17.57 -19.89
N LEU A 468 10.89 18.54 -19.08
CA LEU A 468 12.20 18.50 -18.43
C LEU A 468 12.08 17.82 -17.07
N VAL A 469 12.99 16.90 -16.77
CA VAL A 469 13.05 16.19 -15.50
C VAL A 469 14.41 16.44 -14.85
N ILE A 470 14.39 16.96 -13.65
CA ILE A 470 15.60 17.21 -12.84
C ILE A 470 15.46 16.44 -11.53
N SER A 471 16.52 15.80 -11.07
CA SER A 471 16.57 15.22 -9.74
C SER A 471 17.71 15.85 -8.94
N CYS A 472 17.45 16.10 -7.66
CA CYS A 472 18.46 16.58 -6.73
C CYS A 472 18.38 15.84 -5.41
N ARG A 473 19.52 15.40 -4.90
CA ARG A 473 19.62 14.79 -3.58
C ARG A 473 19.90 15.87 -2.53
N HIS A 474 19.03 15.95 -1.55
CA HIS A 474 19.23 16.85 -0.42
C HIS A 474 20.26 16.27 0.56
N LYS A 475 20.96 17.14 1.32
CA LYS A 475 21.94 16.73 2.35
C LYS A 475 21.39 15.78 3.42
N SER A 476 20.07 15.73 3.62
CA SER A 476 19.40 14.76 4.50
C SER A 476 19.25 13.38 3.86
N GLY A 477 19.68 13.19 2.61
CA GLY A 477 19.57 11.94 1.87
C GLY A 477 18.26 11.73 1.12
N ARG A 478 17.25 12.59 1.31
CA ARG A 478 16.01 12.56 0.53
C ARG A 478 16.21 13.13 -0.86
N TRP A 479 15.28 12.79 -1.75
CA TRP A 479 15.30 13.25 -3.13
C TRP A 479 14.23 14.29 -3.40
N TYR A 480 14.59 15.26 -4.19
CA TYR A 480 13.66 16.16 -4.87
C TYR A 480 13.72 15.88 -6.36
N ALA A 481 12.58 15.62 -6.97
CA ALA A 481 12.45 15.60 -8.43
C ALA A 481 11.55 16.74 -8.88
N LEU A 482 11.94 17.40 -9.95
CA LEU A 482 11.19 18.45 -10.60
C LEU A 482 10.83 17.99 -12.01
N ILE A 483 9.56 18.08 -12.37
CA ILE A 483 9.08 17.92 -13.73
C ILE A 483 8.50 19.25 -14.19
N LEU A 484 9.14 19.87 -15.18
CA LEU A 484 8.57 21.02 -15.88
C LEU A 484 7.72 20.52 -17.05
N ALA A 485 6.43 20.86 -17.04
CA ALA A 485 5.46 20.37 -18.00
C ALA A 485 4.29 21.35 -18.16
N ASN A 486 3.96 21.74 -19.38
CA ASN A 486 2.81 22.60 -19.68
C ASN A 486 1.48 21.83 -19.76
N GLN A 487 1.55 20.52 -19.89
CA GLN A 487 0.38 19.65 -20.09
C GLN A 487 0.50 18.38 -19.27
N THR A 488 -0.64 17.84 -18.81
CA THR A 488 -0.71 16.58 -18.07
C THR A 488 -0.04 15.42 -18.79
N LYS A 489 -0.16 15.35 -20.14
CA LYS A 489 0.50 14.32 -20.95
C LYS A 489 2.03 14.39 -20.83
N GLN A 490 2.61 15.59 -20.83
CA GLN A 490 4.05 15.79 -20.61
C GLN A 490 4.46 15.38 -19.20
N ALA A 491 3.64 15.71 -18.19
CA ALA A 491 3.89 15.27 -16.82
C ALA A 491 3.96 13.73 -16.71
N PHE A 492 3.08 13.00 -17.40
CA PHE A 492 3.13 11.53 -17.45
C PHE A 492 4.42 11.01 -18.08
N VAL A 493 4.87 11.62 -19.18
CA VAL A 493 6.15 11.28 -19.82
C VAL A 493 7.31 11.54 -18.85
N GLY A 494 7.26 12.63 -18.10
CA GLY A 494 8.26 12.95 -17.07
C GLY A 494 8.29 11.91 -15.94
N VAL A 495 7.13 11.49 -15.43
CA VAL A 495 7.00 10.44 -14.42
C VAL A 495 7.54 9.10 -14.96
N ASP A 496 7.20 8.73 -16.19
CA ASP A 496 7.68 7.49 -16.80
C ASP A 496 9.21 7.52 -17.01
N ARG A 497 9.77 8.65 -17.41
CA ARG A 497 11.22 8.87 -17.54
C ARG A 497 11.91 8.69 -16.18
N LEU A 498 11.38 9.33 -15.14
CA LEU A 498 11.88 9.20 -13.78
C LEU A 498 11.84 7.74 -13.29
N ALA A 499 10.76 7.03 -13.56
CA ALA A 499 10.57 5.64 -13.17
C ALA A 499 11.54 4.66 -13.86
N LYS A 500 12.00 4.99 -15.06
CA LYS A 500 12.97 4.20 -15.84
C LYS A 500 14.43 4.54 -15.54
N THR A 501 14.66 5.51 -14.67
CA THR A 501 16.02 5.92 -14.29
C THR A 501 16.57 4.94 -13.26
N GLU A 502 17.48 4.07 -13.68
CA GLU A 502 18.12 3.06 -12.82
C GLU A 502 19.11 3.68 -11.82
N HIS A 503 19.66 4.85 -12.16
CA HIS A 503 20.61 5.56 -11.31
C HIS A 503 20.33 7.06 -11.38
N MET A 504 19.69 7.59 -10.33
CA MET A 504 19.38 9.01 -10.24
C MET A 504 20.66 9.83 -9.98
N PRO A 505 20.94 10.86 -10.79
CA PRO A 505 22.06 11.76 -10.53
C PRO A 505 21.80 12.62 -9.29
N ASP A 506 22.85 12.92 -8.52
CA ASP A 506 22.73 13.65 -7.25
C ASP A 506 22.14 15.07 -7.42
N CYS A 507 22.41 15.75 -8.52
CA CYS A 507 21.68 16.95 -8.95
C CYS A 507 21.98 17.22 -10.43
N ASP A 508 21.11 16.76 -11.32
CA ASP A 508 21.27 16.92 -12.77
C ASP A 508 19.97 16.69 -13.51
N VAL A 509 19.99 16.99 -14.81
CA VAL A 509 18.89 16.69 -15.74
C VAL A 509 18.87 15.21 -16.06
N ILE A 510 17.71 14.59 -15.91
CA ILE A 510 17.49 13.23 -16.38
C ILE A 510 17.26 13.25 -17.88
N PRO A 511 18.15 12.64 -18.69
CA PRO A 511 18.07 12.73 -20.15
C PRO A 511 16.78 12.14 -20.71
N SER A 512 16.35 12.62 -21.88
CA SER A 512 15.26 12.00 -22.62
C SER A 512 15.68 10.59 -23.05
N LEU A 513 14.79 9.63 -22.84
CA LEU A 513 15.00 8.29 -23.38
C LEU A 513 14.92 8.39 -24.92
N GLU A 514 15.98 8.02 -25.62
CA GLU A 514 15.94 7.95 -27.09
C GLU A 514 14.85 6.95 -27.51
N PRO A 515 14.01 7.30 -28.53
CA PRO A 515 13.06 6.37 -29.08
C PRO A 515 13.83 5.24 -29.79
N GLY A 516 14.05 4.12 -29.10
CA GLY A 516 14.77 2.96 -29.67
C GLY A 516 15.53 2.10 -28.68
N SER A 517 15.76 2.55 -27.46
CA SER A 517 16.46 1.76 -26.42
C SER A 517 15.54 0.79 -25.64
N GLY A 518 14.52 0.25 -26.30
CA GLY A 518 13.71 -0.84 -25.72
C GLY A 518 14.55 -2.11 -25.56
N ARG A 519 14.95 -2.42 -24.32
CA ARG A 519 15.41 -3.75 -23.91
C ARG A 519 14.24 -4.63 -23.52
#